data_e7b56c3734ca3aa9bff4b6bf9cdf2fca
#
_entry.id   e7b56c3734ca3aa9bff4b6bf9cdf2fca
#
_cell.length_a   1.000
_cell.length_b   1.000
_cell.length_c   1.000
_cell.angle_alpha   90.00
_cell.angle_beta   90.00
_cell.angle_gamma   90.00
#
_symmetry.space_group_name_H-M   'P 1'
#
loop_
_entity.id
_entity.type
_entity.pdbx_description
1 polymer ?
#
loop_
_entity_poly.entity_id
_entity_poly.type
_entity_poly.pdbx_seq_one_letter_code
_entity_poly.pdbx_strand_id
1 'polypeptide(L)'
;MTEKATPSPEAIKAWARLMRVSRQLVESVEDALKEGGLPPLAWYDVLHELAEAGEGGLRPFQLIERTLFAQYNISRLLARLEADGLVEKLPVTDDGRGQTIRITAKGRETRRRMWTVYGRSIAELVGGKLSADELKMMSTLLGRLRDPPVLD
;
A
#
# COMPACT_ATOMS: atom_id res chain seq x y z
N MET A 1 36.59 2.77 18.50
CA MET A 1 35.92 1.47 18.31
C MET A 1 34.43 1.68 18.50
N THR A 2 33.67 1.54 17.46
CA THR A 2 32.20 1.53 17.55
C THR A 2 31.81 0.20 18.21
N GLU A 3 31.29 0.29 19.42
CA GLU A 3 30.69 -0.85 20.10
C GLU A 3 29.61 -1.41 19.17
N LYS A 4 29.74 -2.67 18.78
CA LYS A 4 28.72 -3.33 17.94
C LYS A 4 27.41 -3.33 18.74
N ALA A 5 26.43 -2.56 18.26
CA ALA A 5 25.11 -2.53 18.90
C ALA A 5 24.51 -3.95 18.87
N THR A 6 24.40 -4.56 20.04
CA THR A 6 23.76 -5.85 20.20
C THR A 6 22.31 -5.61 20.61
N PRO A 7 21.32 -6.17 19.86
CA PRO A 7 19.93 -5.95 20.19
C PRO A 7 19.54 -6.62 21.51
N SER A 8 18.64 -5.98 22.26
CA SER A 8 18.07 -6.58 23.47
C SER A 8 17.15 -7.75 23.13
N PRO A 9 16.89 -8.68 24.07
CA PRO A 9 15.89 -9.74 23.86
C PRO A 9 14.51 -9.21 23.51
N GLU A 10 14.11 -8.07 24.07
CA GLU A 10 12.84 -7.41 23.81
C GLU A 10 12.78 -6.88 22.37
N ALA A 11 13.88 -6.28 21.90
CA ALA A 11 13.96 -5.79 20.51
C ALA A 11 13.85 -6.95 19.50
N ILE A 12 14.54 -8.06 19.76
CA ILE A 12 14.49 -9.26 18.92
C ILE A 12 13.06 -9.81 18.87
N LYS A 13 12.40 -9.90 20.02
CA LYS A 13 11.02 -10.39 20.12
C LYS A 13 10.02 -9.50 19.38
N ALA A 14 10.15 -8.18 19.55
CA ALA A 14 9.31 -7.21 18.84
C ALA A 14 9.51 -7.29 17.33
N TRP A 15 10.75 -7.36 16.87
CA TRP A 15 11.10 -7.53 15.46
C TRP A 15 10.47 -8.80 14.87
N ALA A 16 10.66 -9.95 15.55
CA ALA A 16 10.13 -11.22 15.04
C ALA A 16 8.59 -11.21 14.96
N ARG A 17 7.91 -10.62 15.95
CA ARG A 17 6.45 -10.46 15.93
C ARG A 17 5.99 -9.56 14.80
N LEU A 18 6.65 -8.42 14.63
CA LEU A 18 6.32 -7.48 13.57
C LEU A 18 6.44 -8.14 12.19
N MET A 19 7.52 -8.86 11.94
CA MET A 19 7.75 -9.54 10.66
C MET A 19 6.73 -10.65 10.40
N ARG A 20 6.44 -11.48 11.38
CA ARG A 20 5.45 -12.57 11.22
C ARG A 20 4.06 -12.04 11.02
N VAL A 21 3.64 -11.09 11.86
CA VAL A 21 2.28 -10.55 11.80
C VAL A 21 2.05 -9.80 10.50
N SER A 22 2.99 -8.94 10.07
CA SER A 22 2.84 -8.21 8.81
C SER A 22 2.68 -9.15 7.62
N ARG A 23 3.47 -10.23 7.56
CA ARG A 23 3.34 -11.23 6.49
C ARG A 23 2.01 -11.95 6.53
N GLN A 24 1.58 -12.42 7.70
CA GLN A 24 0.30 -13.11 7.87
C GLN A 24 -0.90 -12.22 7.48
N LEU A 25 -0.86 -10.94 7.84
CA LEU A 25 -1.92 -9.99 7.50
C LEU A 25 -2.01 -9.81 5.98
N VAL A 26 -0.89 -9.62 5.31
CA VAL A 26 -0.85 -9.47 3.85
C VAL A 26 -1.35 -10.74 3.16
N GLU A 27 -0.88 -11.91 3.58
CA GLU A 27 -1.35 -13.20 3.03
C GLU A 27 -2.87 -13.37 3.19
N SER A 28 -3.41 -13.04 4.36
CA SER A 28 -4.86 -13.13 4.62
C SER A 28 -5.67 -12.20 3.72
N VAL A 29 -5.20 -10.98 3.50
CA VAL A 29 -5.86 -10.03 2.58
C VAL A 29 -5.78 -10.53 1.14
N GLU A 30 -4.61 -11.01 0.71
CA GLU A 30 -4.43 -11.57 -0.64
C GLU A 30 -5.36 -12.76 -0.89
N ASP A 31 -5.50 -13.65 0.09
CA ASP A 31 -6.42 -14.79 0.01
C ASP A 31 -7.87 -14.34 -0.13
N ALA A 32 -8.28 -13.35 0.66
CA ALA A 32 -9.64 -12.80 0.60
C ALA A 32 -9.93 -12.14 -0.76
N LEU A 33 -8.99 -11.39 -1.30
CA LEU A 33 -9.11 -10.79 -2.63
C LEU A 33 -9.22 -11.86 -3.71
N LYS A 34 -8.39 -12.87 -3.64
CA LYS A 34 -8.39 -13.98 -4.59
C LYS A 34 -9.71 -14.76 -4.56
N GLU A 35 -10.23 -15.06 -3.38
CA GLU A 35 -11.54 -15.71 -3.20
C GLU A 35 -12.67 -14.89 -3.80
N GLY A 36 -12.56 -13.56 -3.73
CA GLY A 36 -13.50 -12.62 -4.35
C GLY A 36 -13.33 -12.43 -5.85
N GLY A 37 -12.37 -13.10 -6.47
CA GLY A 37 -12.06 -12.93 -7.90
C GLY A 37 -11.48 -11.55 -8.23
N LEU A 38 -10.81 -10.93 -7.26
CA LEU A 38 -10.28 -9.57 -7.35
C LEU A 38 -8.76 -9.58 -7.57
N PRO A 39 -8.20 -8.48 -8.11
CA PRO A 39 -6.76 -8.37 -8.34
C PRO A 39 -5.93 -8.40 -7.04
N PRO A 40 -4.62 -8.62 -7.15
CA PRO A 40 -3.70 -8.54 -6.01
C PRO A 40 -3.70 -7.18 -5.32
N LEU A 41 -3.34 -7.16 -4.04
CA LEU A 41 -3.34 -5.97 -3.19
C LEU A 41 -2.51 -4.80 -3.76
N ALA A 42 -1.40 -5.10 -4.45
CA ALA A 42 -0.58 -4.07 -5.10
C ALA A 42 -1.36 -3.25 -6.15
N TRP A 43 -2.36 -3.84 -6.79
CA TRP A 43 -3.23 -3.13 -7.73
C TRP A 43 -4.11 -2.11 -7.01
N TYR A 44 -4.69 -2.51 -5.86
CA TYR A 44 -5.44 -1.58 -5.02
C TYR A 44 -4.60 -0.38 -4.61
N ASP A 45 -3.40 -0.65 -4.19
CA ASP A 45 -2.44 0.35 -3.70
C ASP A 45 -2.22 1.46 -4.75
N VAL A 46 -1.95 1.07 -5.98
CA VAL A 46 -1.77 2.02 -7.10
C VAL A 46 -3.09 2.73 -7.44
N LEU A 47 -4.18 1.98 -7.57
CA LEU A 47 -5.49 2.56 -7.90
C LEU A 47 -5.95 3.55 -6.83
N HIS A 48 -5.68 3.27 -5.57
CA HIS A 48 -6.01 4.17 -4.46
C HIS A 48 -5.25 5.50 -4.58
N GLU A 49 -3.95 5.46 -4.76
CA GLU A 49 -3.14 6.67 -4.90
C GLU A 49 -3.55 7.51 -6.13
N LEU A 50 -3.84 6.85 -7.24
CA LEU A 50 -4.33 7.52 -8.44
C LEU A 50 -5.73 8.11 -8.26
N ALA A 51 -6.61 7.44 -7.51
CA ALA A 51 -7.94 7.98 -7.20
C ALA A 51 -7.84 9.24 -6.33
N GLU A 52 -6.96 9.23 -5.34
CA GLU A 52 -6.72 10.40 -4.48
C GLU A 52 -6.09 11.58 -5.27
N ALA A 53 -5.26 11.31 -6.26
CA ALA A 53 -4.64 12.33 -7.09
C ALA A 53 -5.63 13.01 -8.06
N GLY A 54 -6.73 12.35 -8.42
CA GLY A 54 -7.76 12.90 -9.32
C GLY A 54 -7.32 13.00 -10.77
N GLU A 55 -7.88 13.97 -11.49
CA GLU A 55 -7.72 14.13 -12.95
C GLU A 55 -6.28 14.45 -13.38
N GLY A 56 -5.49 15.07 -12.51
CA GLY A 56 -4.09 15.41 -12.80
C GLY A 56 -3.16 14.21 -12.88
N GLY A 57 -3.56 13.09 -12.27
CA GLY A 57 -2.78 11.86 -12.24
C GLY A 57 -1.48 11.96 -11.46
N LEU A 58 -0.65 10.93 -11.57
CA LEU A 58 0.66 10.84 -10.94
C LEU A 58 1.70 10.30 -11.92
N ARG A 59 2.94 10.67 -11.68
CA ARG A 59 4.09 10.08 -12.38
C ARG A 59 4.51 8.77 -11.68
N PRO A 60 5.13 7.83 -12.40
CA PRO A 60 5.56 6.55 -11.81
C PRO A 60 6.41 6.69 -10.54
N PHE A 61 7.35 7.66 -10.49
CA PHE A 61 8.19 7.86 -9.31
C PHE A 61 7.39 8.31 -8.07
N GLN A 62 6.30 9.08 -8.27
CA GLN A 62 5.41 9.49 -7.18
C GLN A 62 4.64 8.29 -6.62
N LEU A 63 4.27 7.35 -7.48
CA LEU A 63 3.62 6.10 -7.06
C LEU A 63 4.57 5.23 -6.23
N ILE A 64 5.85 5.15 -6.62
CA ILE A 64 6.85 4.41 -5.84
C ILE A 64 6.96 4.95 -4.41
N GLU A 65 6.93 6.29 -4.26
CA GLU A 65 7.03 6.94 -2.95
C GLU A 65 5.77 6.74 -2.08
N ARG A 66 4.59 6.68 -2.70
CA ARG A 66 3.31 6.68 -1.98
C ARG A 66 2.75 5.31 -1.69
N THR A 67 3.09 4.31 -2.49
CA THR A 67 2.50 2.97 -2.37
C THR A 67 3.14 2.15 -1.26
N LEU A 68 2.34 1.28 -0.65
CA LEU A 68 2.78 0.40 0.44
C LEU A 68 3.38 -0.91 -0.08
N PHE A 69 2.81 -1.46 -1.15
CA PHE A 69 3.10 -2.82 -1.64
C PHE A 69 3.66 -2.86 -3.06
N ALA A 70 3.49 -1.79 -3.83
CA ALA A 70 3.82 -1.74 -5.25
C ALA A 70 5.19 -1.10 -5.54
N GLN A 71 6.08 -1.01 -4.55
CA GLN A 71 7.37 -0.33 -4.67
C GLN A 71 8.32 -0.97 -5.68
N TYR A 72 8.19 -2.29 -5.88
CA TYR A 72 8.99 -3.04 -6.83
C TYR A 72 8.19 -3.29 -8.12
N ASN A 73 8.80 -3.19 -9.26
CA ASN A 73 8.17 -3.46 -10.57
C ASN A 73 6.97 -2.56 -10.91
N ILE A 74 6.98 -1.31 -10.47
CA ILE A 74 5.88 -0.36 -10.73
C ILE A 74 5.58 -0.22 -12.23
N SER A 75 6.59 -0.17 -13.08
CA SER A 75 6.41 -0.06 -14.53
C SER A 75 5.66 -1.25 -15.13
N ARG A 76 5.99 -2.46 -14.68
CA ARG A 76 5.30 -3.68 -15.12
C ARG A 76 3.85 -3.70 -14.63
N LEU A 77 3.63 -3.29 -13.40
CA LEU A 77 2.30 -3.20 -12.82
C LEU A 77 1.44 -2.18 -13.57
N LEU A 78 1.97 -1.00 -13.85
CA LEU A 78 1.27 0.03 -14.62
C LEU A 78 0.91 -0.44 -16.03
N ALA A 79 1.80 -1.18 -16.69
CA ALA A 79 1.51 -1.76 -18.00
C ALA A 79 0.33 -2.74 -17.95
N ARG A 80 0.24 -3.56 -16.91
CA ARG A 80 -0.91 -4.47 -16.70
C ARG A 80 -2.20 -3.72 -16.43
N LEU A 81 -2.14 -2.72 -15.57
CA LEU A 81 -3.31 -1.89 -15.25
C LEU A 81 -3.83 -1.16 -16.49
N GLU A 82 -2.94 -0.66 -17.34
CA GLU A 82 -3.29 -0.03 -18.60
C GLU A 82 -3.92 -1.03 -19.57
N ALA A 83 -3.33 -2.22 -19.71
CA ALA A 83 -3.86 -3.29 -20.58
C ALA A 83 -5.27 -3.70 -20.16
N ASP A 84 -5.57 -3.70 -18.87
CA ASP A 84 -6.90 -4.01 -18.33
C ASP A 84 -7.86 -2.81 -18.35
N GLY A 85 -7.40 -1.65 -18.79
CA GLY A 85 -8.22 -0.43 -18.89
C GLY A 85 -8.50 0.25 -17.55
N LEU A 86 -7.72 -0.04 -16.52
CA LEU A 86 -7.91 0.53 -15.17
C LEU A 86 -7.21 1.87 -14.99
N VAL A 87 -6.18 2.11 -15.78
CA VAL A 87 -5.43 3.36 -15.83
C VAL A 87 -5.20 3.75 -17.28
N GLU A 88 -4.91 5.01 -17.52
CA GLU A 88 -4.55 5.53 -18.82
C GLU A 88 -3.40 6.51 -18.73
N LYS A 89 -2.63 6.61 -19.78
CA LYS A 89 -1.58 7.61 -19.93
C LYS A 89 -2.18 8.92 -20.38
N LEU A 90 -1.82 10.01 -19.72
CA LEU A 90 -2.18 11.34 -20.16
C LEU A 90 -1.30 11.76 -21.36
N PRO A 91 -1.81 12.65 -22.24
CA PRO A 91 -0.99 13.21 -23.30
C PRO A 91 0.30 13.82 -22.74
N VAL A 92 1.41 13.62 -23.45
CA VAL A 92 2.70 14.20 -23.09
C VAL A 92 2.61 15.71 -23.22
N THR A 93 2.96 16.43 -22.16
CA THR A 93 3.05 17.89 -22.18
C THR A 93 4.39 18.33 -22.74
N ASP A 94 4.47 19.58 -23.24
CA ASP A 94 5.63 20.14 -23.93
C ASP A 94 6.92 20.20 -23.07
N ASP A 95 6.83 19.94 -21.76
CA ASP A 95 8.00 19.98 -20.87
C ASP A 95 8.86 18.69 -20.89
N GLY A 96 8.44 17.66 -21.62
CA GLY A 96 9.23 16.43 -21.84
C GLY A 96 9.55 15.61 -20.61
N ARG A 97 8.90 15.83 -19.47
CA ARG A 97 9.22 15.22 -18.17
C ARG A 97 8.52 13.88 -17.90
N GLY A 98 8.38 13.05 -18.90
CA GLY A 98 7.87 11.71 -18.72
C GLY A 98 6.35 11.62 -18.62
N GLN A 99 5.88 10.40 -18.47
CA GLN A 99 4.49 10.01 -18.58
C GLN A 99 3.73 10.22 -17.28
N THR A 100 2.57 10.84 -17.35
CA THR A 100 1.61 10.93 -16.24
C THR A 100 0.51 9.89 -16.44
N ILE A 101 0.13 9.23 -15.37
CA ILE A 101 -0.85 8.16 -15.32
C ILE A 101 -2.07 8.64 -14.52
N ARG A 102 -3.28 8.37 -14.99
CA ARG A 102 -4.50 8.62 -14.22
C ARG A 102 -5.41 7.40 -14.20
N ILE A 103 -6.26 7.32 -13.20
CA ILE A 103 -7.25 6.26 -13.05
C ILE A 103 -8.41 6.47 -14.02
N THR A 104 -8.95 5.38 -14.54
CA THR A 104 -10.18 5.38 -15.37
C THR A 104 -11.43 5.16 -14.50
N ALA A 105 -12.62 5.32 -15.10
CA ALA A 105 -13.88 4.96 -14.43
C ALA A 105 -13.90 3.48 -14.03
N LYS A 106 -13.40 2.61 -14.90
CA LYS A 106 -13.26 1.17 -14.62
C LYS A 106 -12.29 0.91 -13.47
N GLY A 107 -11.19 1.64 -13.42
CA GLY A 107 -10.23 1.58 -12.31
C GLY A 107 -10.85 1.98 -10.98
N ARG A 108 -11.65 3.02 -10.95
CA ARG A 108 -12.37 3.47 -9.74
C ARG A 108 -13.35 2.42 -9.25
N GLU A 109 -14.06 1.77 -10.15
CA GLU A 109 -14.99 0.70 -9.81
C GLU A 109 -14.27 -0.52 -9.25
N THR A 110 -13.17 -0.93 -9.89
CA THR A 110 -12.32 -2.03 -9.39
C THR A 110 -11.78 -1.72 -7.99
N ARG A 111 -11.30 -0.51 -7.76
CA ARG A 111 -10.84 -0.06 -6.44
C ARG A 111 -11.95 -0.19 -5.39
N ARG A 112 -13.17 0.25 -5.70
CA ARG A 112 -14.30 0.14 -4.75
C ARG A 112 -14.63 -1.30 -4.41
N ARG A 113 -14.66 -2.18 -5.39
CA ARG A 113 -14.90 -3.60 -5.17
C ARG A 113 -13.80 -4.23 -4.31
N MET A 114 -12.56 -3.89 -4.58
CA MET A 114 -11.42 -4.35 -3.78
C MET A 114 -11.50 -3.83 -2.35
N TRP A 115 -11.88 -2.57 -2.17
CA TRP A 115 -12.03 -1.98 -0.83
C TRP A 115 -13.07 -2.69 0.02
N THR A 116 -14.16 -3.13 -0.55
CA THR A 116 -15.18 -3.89 0.17
C THR A 116 -14.59 -5.11 0.86
N VAL A 117 -13.68 -5.82 0.19
CA VAL A 117 -13.00 -6.99 0.74
C VAL A 117 -11.85 -6.57 1.66
N TYR A 118 -11.00 -5.66 1.19
CA TYR A 118 -9.82 -5.20 1.92
C TYR A 118 -10.19 -4.51 3.24
N GLY A 119 -11.14 -3.60 3.22
CA GLY A 119 -11.61 -2.90 4.42
C GLY A 119 -12.20 -3.86 5.45
N ARG A 120 -12.97 -4.86 5.00
CA ARG A 120 -13.48 -5.91 5.88
C ARG A 120 -12.34 -6.70 6.51
N SER A 121 -11.34 -7.07 5.73
CA SER A 121 -10.17 -7.78 6.24
C SER A 121 -9.43 -6.98 7.31
N ILE A 122 -9.25 -5.68 7.11
CA ILE A 122 -8.64 -4.79 8.12
C ILE A 122 -9.49 -4.80 9.40
N ALA A 123 -10.81 -4.67 9.26
CA ALA A 123 -11.71 -4.65 10.41
C ALA A 123 -11.64 -5.97 11.20
N GLU A 124 -11.60 -7.10 10.53
CA GLU A 124 -11.56 -8.43 11.17
C GLU A 124 -10.19 -8.77 11.75
N LEU A 125 -9.12 -8.48 11.01
CA LEU A 125 -7.77 -8.89 11.36
C LEU A 125 -7.12 -7.97 12.39
N VAL A 126 -7.47 -6.71 12.41
CA VAL A 126 -6.85 -5.69 13.28
C VAL A 126 -7.90 -4.98 14.12
N GLY A 127 -8.89 -4.34 13.50
CA GLY A 127 -9.87 -3.51 14.17
C GLY A 127 -10.70 -4.21 15.24
N GLY A 128 -11.08 -5.45 15.01
CA GLY A 128 -11.86 -6.26 15.95
C GLY A 128 -11.05 -6.90 17.08
N LYS A 129 -9.73 -6.79 17.05
CA LYS A 129 -8.84 -7.43 18.02
C LYS A 129 -8.22 -6.47 19.03
N LEU A 130 -8.26 -5.18 18.73
CA LEU A 130 -7.65 -4.12 19.54
C LEU A 130 -8.67 -3.01 19.81
N SER A 131 -8.59 -2.40 20.99
CA SER A 131 -9.39 -1.23 21.31
C SER A 131 -8.93 -0.02 20.48
N ALA A 132 -9.75 1.04 20.45
CA ALA A 132 -9.40 2.28 19.76
C ALA A 132 -8.09 2.89 20.31
N ASP A 133 -7.91 2.87 21.63
CA ASP A 133 -6.69 3.38 22.27
C ASP A 133 -5.46 2.52 21.95
N GLU A 134 -5.63 1.20 21.90
CA GLU A 134 -4.57 0.28 21.51
C GLU A 134 -4.17 0.45 20.04
N LEU A 135 -5.13 0.64 19.14
CA LEU A 135 -4.86 0.93 17.72
C LEU A 135 -4.08 2.23 17.56
N LYS A 136 -4.48 3.27 18.29
CA LYS A 136 -3.79 4.56 18.29
C LYS A 136 -2.35 4.43 18.80
N MET A 137 -2.16 3.72 19.90
CA MET A 137 -0.84 3.45 20.47
C MET A 137 0.04 2.66 19.48
N MET A 138 -0.49 1.62 18.86
CA MET A 138 0.24 0.83 17.88
C MET A 138 0.66 1.70 16.69
N SER A 139 -0.23 2.53 16.16
CA SER A 139 0.07 3.45 15.07
C SER A 139 1.21 4.41 15.44
N THR A 140 1.14 5.02 16.62
CA THR A 140 2.18 5.92 17.13
C THR A 140 3.54 5.20 17.26
N LEU A 141 3.55 4.00 17.83
CA LEU A 141 4.79 3.23 18.01
C LEU A 141 5.41 2.82 16.67
N LEU A 142 4.59 2.36 15.73
CA LEU A 142 5.05 2.02 14.38
C LEU A 142 5.57 3.24 13.63
N GLY A 143 4.94 4.42 13.84
CA GLY A 143 5.39 5.68 13.27
C GLY A 143 6.82 6.04 13.66
N ARG A 144 7.22 5.71 14.88
CA ARG A 144 8.60 5.93 15.37
C ARG A 144 9.66 5.07 14.67
N LEU A 145 9.23 3.96 14.08
CA LEU A 145 10.15 3.05 13.37
C LEU A 145 10.41 3.48 11.92
N ARG A 146 9.65 4.43 11.40
CA ARG A 146 9.87 4.95 10.04
C ARG A 146 11.10 5.86 10.02
N ASP A 147 11.74 5.91 8.87
CA ASP A 147 12.84 6.84 8.61
C ASP A 147 12.49 7.70 7.37
N PRO A 148 12.21 9.01 7.53
CA PRO A 148 12.13 9.73 8.81
C PRO A 148 10.91 9.34 9.65
N PRO A 149 10.97 9.48 11.00
CA PRO A 149 9.84 9.16 11.86
C PRO A 149 8.62 10.01 11.51
N VAL A 150 7.43 9.39 11.57
CA VAL A 150 6.17 10.13 11.48
C VAL A 150 5.83 10.67 12.85
N LEU A 151 5.79 11.99 12.96
CA LEU A 151 5.33 12.68 14.17
C LEU A 151 3.81 12.86 14.06
N ASP A 152 3.10 12.48 15.10
CA ASP A 152 1.65 12.67 15.22
C ASP A 152 1.32 14.15 15.49
#